data_4eb153bc4b3ee541a6da8bc01321ad93
#
_entry.id   4eb153bc4b3ee541a6da8bc01321ad93
#
_cell.length_a   1.000
_cell.length_b   1.000
_cell.length_c   1.000
_cell.angle_alpha   90.00
_cell.angle_beta   90.00
_cell.angle_gamma   90.00
#
_symmetry.space_group_name_H-M   'P 1'
#
loop_
_entity.id
_entity.type
_entity.pdbx_description
1 polymer ?
#
loop_
_entity_poly.entity_id
_entity_poly.type
_entity_poly.pdbx_seq_one_letter_code
_entity_poly.pdbx_strand_id
1 'polypeptide(L)'
;MPLSTTEIGKLLKEFFLSPVQEQLNRETIALDMFEKARVNWAGRVAIIPIHTGSTVAAGGASVQFSDAGDVPNATTQDFAKLSVEARRLLARFQVDGMVMTAARKGNTDQVINWMEGSMDLLAEDVRDKMNQAVFSGGQVFGYVTFTRGILAAGGAGHVGAFFGDMPKLSAEIGAGVTTCNLVDINTGNPVQTATITVPAGSVLAREATFVLGVGGLTSAQSDMILAVEVTTNNALAGAATYAQEPLGIYGNLGSSVMFDVNRLANPVLASNGFKPGAAVLRAALDLDVIQTAIDSVLEASGEDIDVIFMNPLQRQSYTALLTANMQTITDKAGRGDGGFTGLSYGGVDIRSSRACGRGGMVLMSMKHWKLLQLDKGGFADFDGSALSRVANTDAAEGYYRHYYNTACTRPNAQAVIAGISI
;
A
#
# COMPACT_ATOMS: atom_id res chain seq x y z
N MET A 1 -47.57 -39.01 -21.97
CA MET A 1 -46.39 -38.29 -22.46
C MET A 1 -45.26 -38.55 -21.49
N PRO A 2 -44.08 -38.95 -21.91
CA PRO A 2 -42.96 -39.10 -20.98
C PRO A 2 -42.58 -37.73 -20.45
N LEU A 3 -42.42 -37.61 -19.12
CA LEU A 3 -41.93 -36.41 -18.45
C LEU A 3 -40.57 -36.05 -19.01
N SER A 4 -40.39 -34.82 -19.44
CA SER A 4 -39.10 -34.33 -19.93
C SER A 4 -38.08 -34.24 -18.78
N THR A 5 -36.79 -34.44 -19.09
CA THR A 5 -35.69 -34.27 -18.11
C THR A 5 -35.67 -32.89 -17.45
N THR A 6 -36.20 -31.87 -18.14
CA THR A 6 -36.34 -30.50 -17.64
C THR A 6 -37.42 -30.36 -16.58
N GLU A 7 -38.50 -31.14 -16.66
CA GLU A 7 -39.59 -31.12 -15.66
C GLU A 7 -39.24 -31.98 -14.44
N ILE A 8 -38.53 -33.08 -14.65
CA ILE A 8 -37.99 -33.90 -13.56
C ILE A 8 -36.91 -33.14 -12.79
N GLY A 9 -36.09 -32.34 -13.46
CA GLY A 9 -35.06 -31.49 -12.81
C GLY A 9 -35.61 -30.48 -11.81
N LYS A 10 -36.86 -30.01 -12.01
CA LYS A 10 -37.56 -29.12 -11.06
C LYS A 10 -38.02 -29.82 -9.78
N LEU A 11 -38.16 -31.14 -9.84
CA LEU A 11 -38.60 -31.98 -8.71
C LEU A 11 -37.43 -32.66 -8.00
N LEU A 12 -36.27 -32.74 -8.66
CA LEU A 12 -35.05 -33.30 -8.06
C LEU A 12 -34.42 -32.28 -7.08
N LYS A 13 -34.23 -32.73 -5.86
CA LYS A 13 -33.53 -31.97 -4.85
C LYS A 13 -32.07 -31.83 -5.32
N GLU A 14 -31.62 -30.60 -5.62
CA GLU A 14 -30.23 -30.34 -5.93
C GLU A 14 -29.37 -30.62 -4.70
N PHE A 15 -28.36 -31.46 -4.88
CA PHE A 15 -27.39 -31.76 -3.83
C PHE A 15 -26.19 -30.84 -4.00
N PHE A 16 -26.09 -29.88 -3.11
CA PHE A 16 -24.91 -29.01 -3.08
C PHE A 16 -23.76 -29.72 -2.35
N LEU A 17 -22.64 -29.87 -3.02
CA LEU A 17 -21.40 -30.26 -2.35
C LEU A 17 -20.98 -29.12 -1.40
N SER A 18 -21.03 -29.40 -0.11
CA SER A 18 -20.43 -28.55 0.90
C SER A 18 -18.96 -29.01 1.11
N PRO A 19 -17.99 -28.09 1.17
CA PRO A 19 -18.07 -26.63 1.27
C PRO A 19 -18.05 -25.94 -0.10
N VAL A 20 -18.44 -24.66 -0.12
CA VAL A 20 -18.27 -23.79 -1.29
C VAL A 20 -16.78 -23.73 -1.61
N GLN A 21 -16.40 -24.19 -2.81
CA GLN A 21 -15.00 -24.12 -3.23
C GLN A 21 -14.64 -22.69 -3.58
N GLU A 22 -13.79 -22.08 -2.80
CA GLU A 22 -13.32 -20.74 -3.04
C GLU A 22 -12.27 -20.72 -4.14
N GLN A 23 -12.50 -19.87 -5.17
CA GLN A 23 -11.57 -19.68 -6.28
C GLN A 23 -10.77 -18.36 -6.18
N LEU A 24 -11.02 -17.59 -5.14
CA LEU A 24 -10.33 -16.32 -4.92
C LEU A 24 -8.96 -16.57 -4.28
N ASN A 25 -7.92 -16.08 -4.93
CA ASN A 25 -6.57 -16.14 -4.38
C ASN A 25 -6.38 -14.96 -3.42
N ARG A 26 -6.40 -15.24 -2.14
CA ARG A 26 -6.23 -14.26 -1.05
C ARG A 26 -4.83 -14.41 -0.46
N GLU A 27 -4.03 -13.37 -0.64
CA GLU A 27 -2.66 -13.31 -0.14
C GLU A 27 -2.57 -12.23 0.94
N THR A 28 -2.09 -12.56 2.12
CA THR A 28 -2.04 -11.65 3.29
C THR A 28 -0.61 -11.45 3.82
N ILE A 29 0.43 -11.83 3.07
CA ILE A 29 1.83 -11.83 3.53
C ILE A 29 2.26 -10.48 4.12
N ALA A 30 1.92 -9.38 3.46
CA ALA A 30 2.29 -8.06 3.96
C ALA A 30 1.53 -7.72 5.24
N LEU A 31 0.22 -7.97 5.29
CA LEU A 31 -0.60 -7.72 6.47
C LEU A 31 -0.09 -8.51 7.68
N ASP A 32 0.27 -9.78 7.52
CA ASP A 32 0.79 -10.64 8.59
C ASP A 32 2.09 -10.10 9.19
N MET A 33 2.93 -9.44 8.38
CA MET A 33 4.14 -8.76 8.87
C MET A 33 3.80 -7.50 9.66
N PHE A 34 2.83 -6.71 9.21
CA PHE A 34 2.37 -5.52 9.91
C PHE A 34 1.61 -5.87 11.20
N GLU A 35 0.89 -6.98 11.25
CA GLU A 35 0.24 -7.45 12.46
C GLU A 35 1.22 -7.75 13.59
N LYS A 36 2.46 -8.14 13.29
CA LYS A 36 3.53 -8.30 14.28
C LYS A 36 3.97 -6.98 14.91
N ALA A 37 3.83 -5.88 14.18
CA ALA A 37 4.14 -4.51 14.63
C ALA A 37 2.92 -3.77 15.19
N ARG A 38 1.89 -4.49 15.69
CA ARG A 38 0.65 -3.94 16.20
C ARG A 38 0.86 -3.16 17.49
N VAL A 39 0.28 -1.97 17.55
CA VAL A 39 0.23 -1.12 18.74
C VAL A 39 -1.21 -0.71 19.00
N ASN A 40 -1.72 -1.05 20.18
CA ASN A 40 -3.05 -0.61 20.61
C ASN A 40 -2.94 0.76 21.28
N TRP A 41 -3.89 1.65 20.99
CA TRP A 41 -3.98 2.94 21.68
C TRP A 41 -5.38 3.20 22.21
N ALA A 42 -5.51 4.17 23.10
CA ALA A 42 -6.79 4.68 23.57
C ALA A 42 -6.89 6.18 23.27
N GLY A 43 -8.10 6.65 22.95
CA GLY A 43 -8.35 8.04 22.61
C GLY A 43 -8.55 8.28 21.10
N ARG A 44 -8.82 9.52 20.74
CA ARG A 44 -9.16 9.88 19.35
C ARG A 44 -7.96 9.82 18.41
N VAL A 45 -6.80 10.26 18.85
CA VAL A 45 -5.58 10.44 18.05
C VAL A 45 -4.41 9.77 18.76
N ALA A 46 -3.63 9.00 18.01
CA ALA A 46 -2.34 8.49 18.48
C ALA A 46 -1.25 9.52 18.13
N ILE A 47 -0.52 10.00 19.13
CA ILE A 47 0.57 10.95 18.93
C ILE A 47 1.89 10.20 19.00
N ILE A 48 2.68 10.28 17.93
CA ILE A 48 4.01 9.70 17.85
C ILE A 48 5.02 10.86 17.78
N PRO A 49 5.80 11.13 18.84
CA PRO A 49 6.86 12.13 18.80
C PRO A 49 8.01 11.63 17.94
N ILE A 50 8.54 12.50 17.08
CA ILE A 50 9.69 12.22 16.22
C ILE A 50 10.74 13.29 16.46
N HIS A 51 11.99 12.90 16.60
CA HIS A 51 13.12 13.80 16.63
C HIS A 51 13.50 14.19 15.20
N THR A 52 13.41 15.46 14.84
CA THR A 52 13.58 15.96 13.47
C THR A 52 14.90 16.70 13.25
N GLY A 53 15.53 17.18 14.30
CA GLY A 53 16.77 17.93 14.19
C GLY A 53 17.74 17.66 15.32
N SER A 54 18.99 17.37 14.95
CA SER A 54 20.09 17.23 15.92
C SER A 54 20.83 18.55 16.09
N THR A 55 21.24 18.86 17.30
CA THR A 55 22.08 20.02 17.62
C THR A 55 23.43 19.99 16.89
N VAL A 56 23.90 18.80 16.48
CA VAL A 56 25.13 18.63 15.69
C VAL A 56 24.93 19.07 14.25
N ALA A 57 23.76 18.79 13.66
CA ALA A 57 23.46 19.13 12.27
C ALA A 57 23.24 20.63 12.04
N ALA A 58 22.81 21.36 13.06
CA ALA A 58 22.56 22.81 13.01
C ALA A 58 23.81 23.69 13.12
N GLY A 59 24.96 23.22 12.66
CA GLY A 59 26.21 24.02 12.68
C GLY A 59 27.07 23.83 13.93
N GLY A 60 26.85 22.73 14.66
CA GLY A 60 27.77 22.27 15.69
C GLY A 60 27.81 23.07 16.98
N ALA A 61 26.79 23.88 17.22
CA ALA A 61 26.87 24.85 18.31
C ALA A 61 26.89 24.22 19.71
N SER A 62 26.26 23.04 19.92
CA SER A 62 26.15 22.45 21.26
C SER A 62 27.04 21.23 21.52
N VAL A 63 27.66 20.67 20.47
CA VAL A 63 28.59 19.53 20.59
C VAL A 63 29.83 19.85 19.76
N GLN A 64 30.92 20.15 20.42
CA GLN A 64 32.21 20.43 19.77
C GLN A 64 33.38 19.90 20.62
N PHE A 65 34.50 19.60 19.96
CA PHE A 65 35.77 19.39 20.63
C PHE A 65 36.38 20.76 20.92
N SER A 66 36.74 21.04 22.15
CA SER A 66 37.40 22.29 22.57
C SER A 66 38.74 22.00 23.22
N ASP A 67 39.77 22.67 22.74
CA ASP A 67 41.13 22.57 23.32
C ASP A 67 41.28 23.52 24.53
N ALA A 68 40.50 24.58 24.58
CA ALA A 68 40.55 25.61 25.63
C ALA A 68 39.56 25.38 26.81
N GLY A 69 38.76 24.32 26.77
CA GLY A 69 37.77 24.04 27.81
C GLY A 69 36.50 24.91 27.72
N ASP A 70 36.30 25.64 26.63
CA ASP A 70 35.11 26.44 26.41
C ASP A 70 33.89 25.53 26.22
N VAL A 71 32.81 25.81 26.93
CA VAL A 71 31.53 25.08 26.81
C VAL A 71 30.74 25.68 25.64
N PRO A 72 30.33 24.89 24.65
CA PRO A 72 29.51 25.38 23.54
C PRO A 72 28.15 25.93 23.99
N ASN A 73 27.58 26.84 23.21
CA ASN A 73 26.26 27.37 23.47
C ASN A 73 25.20 26.24 23.40
N ALA A 74 24.27 26.24 24.35
CA ALA A 74 23.15 25.29 24.33
C ALA A 74 22.23 25.60 23.15
N THR A 75 21.93 24.58 22.36
CA THR A 75 20.92 24.63 21.31
C THR A 75 19.79 23.63 21.61
N THR A 76 18.58 23.93 21.18
CA THR A 76 17.43 23.05 21.36
C THR A 76 17.41 21.99 20.27
N GLN A 77 16.96 20.81 20.64
CA GLN A 77 16.64 19.75 19.67
C GLN A 77 15.23 19.97 19.12
N ASP A 78 15.05 19.70 17.86
CA ASP A 78 13.75 19.86 17.22
C ASP A 78 12.96 18.55 17.23
N PHE A 79 11.68 18.66 17.58
CA PHE A 79 10.76 17.54 17.62
C PHE A 79 9.50 17.86 16.82
N ALA A 80 9.05 16.93 16.01
CA ALA A 80 7.73 16.93 15.41
C ALA A 80 6.87 15.84 16.02
N LYS A 81 5.55 15.97 15.88
CA LYS A 81 4.62 14.94 16.35
C LYS A 81 3.72 14.53 15.19
N LEU A 82 3.68 13.23 14.92
CA LEU A 82 2.71 12.66 14.00
C LEU A 82 1.39 12.43 14.73
N SER A 83 0.33 13.01 14.20
CA SER A 83 -1.03 12.91 14.74
C SER A 83 -1.83 11.89 13.93
N VAL A 84 -1.80 10.62 14.34
CA VAL A 84 -2.42 9.53 13.59
C VAL A 84 -3.85 9.30 14.08
N GLU A 85 -4.83 9.56 13.20
CA GLU A 85 -6.24 9.26 13.45
C GLU A 85 -6.59 7.83 13.00
N ALA A 86 -7.54 7.20 13.72
CA ALA A 86 -8.08 5.90 13.29
C ALA A 86 -8.92 6.05 12.02
N ARG A 87 -8.72 5.14 11.10
CA ARG A 87 -9.55 4.96 9.90
C ARG A 87 -10.52 3.82 10.12
N ARG A 88 -11.71 3.93 9.52
CA ARG A 88 -12.81 2.98 9.73
C ARG A 88 -12.89 2.04 8.54
N LEU A 89 -12.70 0.75 8.79
CA LEU A 89 -13.04 -0.29 7.83
C LEU A 89 -14.35 -0.93 8.28
N LEU A 90 -15.34 -0.87 7.42
CA LEU A 90 -16.69 -1.39 7.68
C LEU A 90 -17.07 -2.33 6.52
N ALA A 91 -17.55 -3.51 6.85
CA ALA A 91 -18.15 -4.43 5.89
C ALA A 91 -19.51 -4.91 6.43
N ARG A 92 -20.50 -5.02 5.57
CA ARG A 92 -21.87 -5.36 5.92
C ARG A 92 -22.37 -6.53 5.10
N PHE A 93 -23.09 -7.44 5.72
CA PHE A 93 -23.90 -8.43 5.05
C PHE A 93 -25.36 -8.32 5.52
N GLN A 94 -26.26 -8.73 4.66
CA GLN A 94 -27.71 -8.69 4.93
C GLN A 94 -28.33 -10.04 4.55
N VAL A 95 -29.24 -10.50 5.39
CA VAL A 95 -29.98 -11.74 5.19
C VAL A 95 -31.48 -11.43 5.16
N ASP A 96 -32.16 -11.92 4.14
CA ASP A 96 -33.61 -11.76 3.98
C ASP A 96 -34.37 -12.55 5.08
N GLY A 97 -35.43 -11.95 5.65
CA GLY A 97 -36.25 -12.54 6.66
C GLY A 97 -37.01 -13.79 6.17
N MET A 98 -37.37 -13.86 4.89
CA MET A 98 -37.97 -15.07 4.30
C MET A 98 -36.99 -16.25 4.34
N VAL A 99 -35.70 -16.00 4.01
CA VAL A 99 -34.66 -17.04 4.07
C VAL A 99 -34.45 -17.50 5.51
N MET A 100 -34.40 -16.58 6.47
CA MET A 100 -34.28 -16.91 7.90
C MET A 100 -35.50 -17.72 8.41
N THR A 101 -36.69 -17.39 7.95
CA THR A 101 -37.96 -18.09 8.35
C THR A 101 -38.01 -19.47 7.73
N ALA A 102 -37.68 -19.61 6.45
CA ALA A 102 -37.57 -20.90 5.77
C ALA A 102 -36.55 -21.82 6.45
N ALA A 103 -35.48 -21.24 6.90
CA ALA A 103 -34.43 -21.90 7.65
C ALA A 103 -34.89 -22.47 8.99
N ARG A 104 -35.61 -21.66 9.76
CA ARG A 104 -36.15 -22.10 11.06
C ARG A 104 -37.17 -23.22 10.92
N LYS A 105 -37.87 -23.32 9.79
CA LYS A 105 -38.87 -24.38 9.49
C LYS A 105 -38.26 -25.61 8.79
N GLY A 106 -37.09 -25.45 8.20
CA GLY A 106 -36.32 -26.51 7.56
C GLY A 106 -35.25 -27.10 8.46
N ASN A 107 -34.22 -27.64 7.87
CA ASN A 107 -33.08 -28.18 8.61
C ASN A 107 -32.22 -27.02 9.12
N THR A 108 -32.28 -26.72 10.41
CA THR A 108 -31.63 -25.58 11.06
C THR A 108 -30.12 -25.57 10.82
N ASP A 109 -29.49 -26.74 10.71
CA ASP A 109 -28.05 -26.89 10.54
C ASP A 109 -27.56 -26.34 9.18
N GLN A 110 -28.36 -26.44 8.11
CA GLN A 110 -27.93 -25.96 6.78
C GLN A 110 -27.85 -24.43 6.70
N VAL A 111 -28.67 -23.72 7.46
CA VAL A 111 -28.67 -22.24 7.43
C VAL A 111 -27.71 -21.65 8.40
N ILE A 112 -27.50 -22.27 9.55
CA ILE A 112 -26.43 -21.90 10.46
C ILE A 112 -25.11 -22.02 9.71
N ASN A 113 -24.87 -23.14 9.03
CA ASN A 113 -23.64 -23.33 8.22
C ASN A 113 -23.49 -22.31 7.09
N TRP A 114 -24.60 -21.93 6.42
CA TRP A 114 -24.54 -20.91 5.37
C TRP A 114 -24.23 -19.52 5.94
N MET A 115 -24.80 -19.15 7.06
CA MET A 115 -24.58 -17.88 7.71
C MET A 115 -23.16 -17.78 8.25
N GLU A 116 -22.66 -18.82 8.92
CA GLU A 116 -21.26 -18.91 9.37
C GLU A 116 -20.30 -18.81 8.18
N GLY A 117 -20.54 -19.56 7.12
CA GLY A 117 -19.74 -19.49 5.89
C GLY A 117 -19.75 -18.12 5.25
N SER A 118 -20.88 -17.41 5.25
CA SER A 118 -20.96 -16.02 4.73
C SER A 118 -20.20 -15.02 5.60
N MET A 119 -20.21 -15.22 6.92
CA MET A 119 -19.44 -14.39 7.85
C MET A 119 -17.93 -14.62 7.70
N ASP A 120 -17.51 -15.88 7.54
CA ASP A 120 -16.12 -16.23 7.31
C ASP A 120 -15.60 -15.65 6.00
N LEU A 121 -16.36 -15.81 4.91
CA LEU A 121 -16.02 -15.21 3.60
C LEU A 121 -15.91 -13.68 3.68
N LEU A 122 -16.83 -13.03 4.40
CA LEU A 122 -16.75 -11.57 4.59
C LEU A 122 -15.51 -11.18 5.39
N ALA A 123 -15.16 -11.94 6.43
CA ALA A 123 -13.96 -11.67 7.23
C ALA A 123 -12.67 -11.81 6.40
N GLU A 124 -12.63 -12.79 5.49
CA GLU A 124 -11.52 -12.97 4.56
C GLU A 124 -11.45 -11.87 3.50
N ASP A 125 -12.59 -11.41 2.93
CA ASP A 125 -12.66 -10.26 2.04
C ASP A 125 -12.13 -8.98 2.72
N VAL A 126 -12.46 -8.80 4.00
CA VAL A 126 -11.94 -7.71 4.82
C VAL A 126 -10.41 -7.80 4.95
N ARG A 127 -9.86 -9.00 5.20
CA ARG A 127 -8.40 -9.19 5.28
C ARG A 127 -7.70 -8.91 3.95
N ASP A 128 -8.26 -9.35 2.82
CA ASP A 128 -7.70 -9.03 1.50
C ASP A 128 -7.71 -7.53 1.24
N LYS A 129 -8.82 -6.84 1.57
CA LYS A 129 -8.91 -5.37 1.46
C LYS A 129 -7.89 -4.67 2.38
N MET A 130 -7.69 -5.18 3.59
CA MET A 130 -6.65 -4.65 4.49
C MET A 130 -5.25 -4.84 3.91
N ASN A 131 -4.94 -6.01 3.33
CA ASN A 131 -3.66 -6.28 2.69
C ASN A 131 -3.41 -5.36 1.50
N GLN A 132 -4.43 -5.05 0.69
CA GLN A 132 -4.33 -4.06 -0.38
C GLN A 132 -4.10 -2.66 0.20
N ALA A 133 -4.82 -2.27 1.25
CA ALA A 133 -4.70 -0.96 1.90
C ALA A 133 -3.32 -0.76 2.58
N VAL A 134 -2.63 -1.84 2.98
CA VAL A 134 -1.24 -1.76 3.47
C VAL A 134 -0.32 -1.14 2.42
N PHE A 135 -0.51 -1.43 1.13
CA PHE A 135 0.30 -0.83 0.06
C PHE A 135 -0.27 0.50 -0.42
N SER A 136 -1.51 0.52 -0.88
CA SER A 136 -2.11 1.62 -1.65
C SER A 136 -3.17 2.42 -0.90
N GLY A 137 -3.18 2.34 0.43
CA GLY A 137 -4.10 3.10 1.26
C GLY A 137 -3.86 4.62 1.18
N GLY A 138 -4.93 5.40 1.35
CA GLY A 138 -4.87 6.86 1.38
C GLY A 138 -4.85 7.51 0.00
N GLN A 139 -4.37 8.74 -0.02
CA GLN A 139 -4.40 9.62 -1.21
C GLN A 139 -3.30 9.35 -2.24
N VAL A 140 -2.26 8.60 -1.88
CA VAL A 140 -1.16 8.24 -2.78
C VAL A 140 -1.41 6.87 -3.38
N PHE A 141 -1.62 6.82 -4.69
CA PHE A 141 -1.91 5.57 -5.41
C PHE A 141 -0.65 4.80 -5.80
N GLY A 142 0.48 5.48 -5.83
CA GLY A 142 1.75 4.90 -6.23
C GLY A 142 2.71 5.96 -6.76
N TYR A 143 3.67 5.51 -7.52
CA TYR A 143 4.76 6.33 -8.04
C TYR A 143 4.80 6.30 -9.56
N VAL A 144 5.32 7.35 -10.16
CA VAL A 144 5.50 7.47 -11.60
C VAL A 144 6.94 7.83 -11.92
N THR A 145 7.43 7.27 -13.03
CA THR A 145 8.72 7.65 -13.64
C THR A 145 8.49 8.12 -15.07
N PHE A 146 9.25 9.10 -15.51
CA PHE A 146 9.21 9.64 -16.87
C PHE A 146 10.52 9.36 -17.61
N THR A 147 10.50 9.45 -18.92
CA THR A 147 11.73 9.52 -19.71
C THR A 147 12.43 10.84 -19.40
N ARG A 148 13.75 10.82 -19.23
CA ARG A 148 14.54 12.03 -18.94
C ARG A 148 14.37 13.07 -20.04
N GLY A 149 14.05 14.29 -19.67
CA GLY A 149 13.93 15.41 -20.58
C GLY A 149 13.12 16.56 -19.99
N ILE A 150 13.07 17.68 -20.71
CA ILE A 150 12.19 18.78 -20.36
C ILE A 150 10.78 18.42 -20.83
N LEU A 151 9.86 18.29 -19.88
CA LEU A 151 8.46 17.98 -20.16
C LEU A 151 7.65 19.28 -20.07
N ALA A 152 7.19 19.76 -21.22
CA ALA A 152 6.50 21.04 -21.32
C ALA A 152 5.13 21.01 -20.62
N ALA A 153 4.68 22.16 -20.14
CA ALA A 153 3.35 22.37 -19.62
C ALA A 153 2.28 22.23 -20.73
N GLY A 154 1.16 21.61 -20.41
CA GLY A 154 0.04 21.42 -21.34
C GLY A 154 0.38 20.48 -22.50
N GLY A 155 -0.32 20.61 -23.61
CA GLY A 155 -0.07 19.83 -24.82
C GLY A 155 -0.63 18.42 -24.81
N ALA A 156 0.01 17.51 -25.56
CA ALA A 156 -0.48 16.14 -25.82
C ALA A 156 -0.37 15.18 -24.62
N GLY A 157 0.14 15.64 -23.51
CA GLY A 157 0.41 14.79 -22.33
C GLY A 157 1.70 13.97 -22.46
N HIS A 158 2.24 13.58 -21.33
CA HIS A 158 3.47 12.81 -21.21
C HIS A 158 3.17 11.42 -20.64
N VAL A 159 3.71 10.39 -21.28
CA VAL A 159 3.55 9.01 -20.80
C VAL A 159 4.47 8.80 -19.61
N GLY A 160 3.89 8.34 -18.49
CA GLY A 160 4.61 7.95 -17.30
C GLY A 160 4.44 6.45 -17.02
N ALA A 161 5.52 5.78 -16.58
CA ALA A 161 5.45 4.41 -16.09
C ALA A 161 5.02 4.43 -14.62
N PHE A 162 3.93 3.75 -14.31
CA PHE A 162 3.32 3.75 -13.01
C PHE A 162 3.67 2.49 -12.21
N PHE A 163 4.09 2.68 -10.98
CA PHE A 163 4.32 1.65 -9.96
C PHE A 163 3.37 1.89 -8.78
N GLY A 164 2.36 1.08 -8.64
CA GLY A 164 1.35 1.21 -7.59
C GLY A 164 0.05 0.51 -7.93
N ASP A 165 -1.05 0.96 -7.33
CA ASP A 165 -2.39 0.42 -7.55
C ASP A 165 -3.02 1.02 -8.82
N MET A 166 -2.69 0.43 -9.96
CA MET A 166 -3.22 0.85 -11.25
C MET A 166 -4.73 0.62 -11.40
N PRO A 167 -5.35 -0.46 -10.89
CA PRO A 167 -6.79 -0.62 -10.85
C PRO A 167 -7.51 0.50 -10.11
N LYS A 168 -7.01 0.90 -8.93
CA LYS A 168 -7.56 2.01 -8.15
C LYS A 168 -7.43 3.34 -8.90
N LEU A 169 -6.25 3.62 -9.46
CA LEU A 169 -6.03 4.81 -10.28
C LEU A 169 -6.96 4.84 -11.50
N SER A 170 -7.14 3.71 -12.19
CA SER A 170 -8.02 3.60 -13.36
C SER A 170 -9.49 3.80 -13.00
N ALA A 171 -9.94 3.30 -11.85
CA ALA A 171 -11.30 3.47 -11.38
C ALA A 171 -11.61 4.95 -11.07
N GLU A 172 -10.65 5.66 -10.48
CA GLU A 172 -10.79 7.10 -10.22
C GLU A 172 -10.86 7.93 -11.49
N ILE A 173 -9.97 7.67 -12.43
CA ILE A 173 -9.94 8.38 -13.72
C ILE A 173 -11.19 8.06 -14.54
N GLY A 174 -11.71 6.83 -14.44
CA GLY A 174 -12.97 6.44 -15.09
C GLY A 174 -14.19 7.21 -14.59
N ALA A 175 -14.14 7.75 -13.38
CA ALA A 175 -15.19 8.60 -12.80
C ALA A 175 -15.08 10.08 -13.24
N GLY A 176 -13.98 10.49 -13.90
CA GLY A 176 -13.75 11.87 -14.39
C GLY A 176 -12.27 12.23 -14.51
N VAL A 177 -12.02 13.48 -14.82
CA VAL A 177 -10.65 14.03 -14.91
C VAL A 177 -10.08 14.18 -13.50
N THR A 178 -8.99 13.50 -13.22
CA THR A 178 -8.34 13.54 -11.92
C THR A 178 -7.12 14.46 -11.95
N THR A 179 -7.13 15.47 -11.09
CA THR A 179 -5.97 16.32 -10.84
C THR A 179 -5.17 15.73 -9.69
N CYS A 180 -3.87 15.62 -9.87
CA CYS A 180 -2.95 15.13 -8.85
C CYS A 180 -1.78 16.09 -8.65
N ASN A 181 -1.12 15.97 -7.51
CA ASN A 181 0.20 16.51 -7.30
C ASN A 181 1.24 15.44 -7.57
N LEU A 182 2.27 15.79 -8.29
CA LEU A 182 3.48 15.00 -8.45
C LEU A 182 4.46 15.43 -7.36
N VAL A 183 4.71 14.54 -6.41
CA VAL A 183 5.53 14.82 -5.22
C VAL A 183 6.84 14.05 -5.34
N ASP A 184 7.96 14.74 -5.22
CA ASP A 184 9.28 14.09 -5.16
C ASP A 184 9.41 13.33 -3.83
N ILE A 185 9.65 12.02 -3.89
CA ILE A 185 9.71 11.18 -2.70
C ILE A 185 10.99 11.42 -1.88
N ASN A 186 12.05 11.91 -2.50
CA ASN A 186 13.33 12.17 -1.83
C ASN A 186 13.31 13.44 -0.99
N THR A 187 12.42 14.39 -1.30
CA THR A 187 12.34 15.67 -0.58
C THR A 187 10.96 15.90 0.04
N GLY A 188 9.92 15.19 -0.41
CA GLY A 188 8.53 15.47 -0.06
C GLY A 188 7.98 16.74 -0.71
N ASN A 189 8.69 17.32 -1.69
CA ASN A 189 8.28 18.54 -2.36
C ASN A 189 7.23 18.25 -3.44
N PRO A 190 6.05 18.89 -3.44
CA PRO A 190 5.14 18.88 -4.58
C PRO A 190 5.78 19.64 -5.75
N VAL A 191 6.27 18.91 -6.74
CA VAL A 191 7.02 19.44 -7.87
C VAL A 191 6.09 20.07 -8.90
N GLN A 192 4.95 19.41 -9.18
CA GLN A 192 4.04 19.85 -10.24
C GLN A 192 2.61 19.31 -9.99
N THR A 193 1.63 20.06 -10.45
CA THR A 193 0.26 19.56 -10.63
C THR A 193 0.10 18.96 -12.00
N ALA A 194 -0.64 17.88 -12.09
CA ALA A 194 -0.91 17.22 -13.37
C ALA A 194 -2.34 16.72 -13.45
N THR A 195 -2.88 16.63 -14.65
CA THR A 195 -4.11 15.91 -14.95
C THR A 195 -3.75 14.53 -15.51
N ILE A 196 -4.33 13.50 -14.95
CA ILE A 196 -4.04 12.11 -15.32
C ILE A 196 -5.10 11.59 -16.27
N THR A 197 -4.67 10.81 -17.24
CA THR A 197 -5.53 10.00 -18.11
C THR A 197 -4.92 8.60 -18.23
N VAL A 198 -5.76 7.57 -18.09
CA VAL A 198 -5.36 6.18 -18.34
C VAL A 198 -5.91 5.74 -19.68
N PRO A 199 -5.08 5.58 -20.72
CA PRO A 199 -5.54 5.09 -22.02
C PRO A 199 -6.09 3.67 -21.93
N ALA A 200 -7.00 3.31 -22.82
CA ALA A 200 -7.56 1.96 -22.90
C ALA A 200 -6.42 0.92 -23.08
N GLY A 201 -6.43 -0.14 -22.27
CA GLY A 201 -5.39 -1.18 -22.28
C GLY A 201 -4.15 -0.86 -21.42
N SER A 202 -3.94 0.38 -21.00
CA SER A 202 -2.76 0.78 -20.21
C SER A 202 -2.74 0.21 -18.79
N VAL A 203 -3.85 -0.30 -18.27
CA VAL A 203 -3.91 -0.95 -16.95
C VAL A 203 -2.94 -2.12 -16.87
N LEU A 204 -2.83 -2.91 -17.95
CA LEU A 204 -1.85 -4.01 -18.03
C LEU A 204 -0.43 -3.50 -18.28
N ALA A 205 -0.29 -2.49 -19.13
CA ALA A 205 1.00 -1.88 -19.45
C ALA A 205 1.56 -0.99 -18.34
N ARG A 206 0.73 -0.63 -17.33
CA ARG A 206 1.13 0.26 -16.23
C ARG A 206 1.62 1.63 -16.71
N GLU A 207 0.92 2.19 -17.65
CA GLU A 207 1.20 3.52 -18.21
C GLU A 207 0.01 4.43 -18.00
N ALA A 208 0.30 5.67 -17.66
CA ALA A 208 -0.69 6.75 -17.60
C ALA A 208 -0.15 7.97 -18.32
N THR A 209 -1.05 8.76 -18.88
CA THR A 209 -0.71 10.02 -19.54
C THR A 209 -0.96 11.17 -18.58
N PHE A 210 0.04 12.04 -18.42
CA PHE A 210 0.02 13.19 -17.55
C PHE A 210 0.07 14.47 -18.37
N VAL A 211 -0.95 15.30 -18.25
CA VAL A 211 -0.93 16.67 -18.77
C VAL A 211 -0.44 17.57 -17.64
N LEU A 212 0.76 18.06 -17.77
CA LEU A 212 1.42 18.87 -16.74
C LEU A 212 0.84 20.29 -16.67
N GLY A 213 0.75 20.84 -15.46
CA GLY A 213 0.36 22.22 -15.23
C GLY A 213 1.41 23.23 -15.65
N VAL A 214 1.24 24.48 -15.23
CA VAL A 214 2.12 25.59 -15.58
C VAL A 214 3.57 25.30 -15.11
N GLY A 215 4.53 25.48 -16.01
CA GLY A 215 5.95 25.26 -15.74
C GLY A 215 6.50 23.92 -16.26
N GLY A 216 5.67 22.90 -16.41
CA GLY A 216 6.14 21.56 -16.81
C GLY A 216 7.12 20.91 -15.82
N LEU A 217 7.90 19.92 -16.26
CA LEU A 217 8.98 19.30 -15.49
C LEU A 217 10.33 19.57 -16.12
N THR A 218 11.32 19.93 -15.32
CA THR A 218 12.72 20.04 -15.74
C THR A 218 13.32 18.66 -16.01
N SER A 219 14.46 18.62 -16.69
CA SER A 219 15.18 17.37 -16.92
C SER A 219 15.58 16.65 -15.63
N ALA A 220 15.96 17.39 -14.60
CA ALA A 220 16.30 16.84 -13.29
C ALA A 220 15.03 16.24 -12.60
N GLN A 221 13.92 16.94 -12.65
CA GLN A 221 12.65 16.47 -12.06
C GLN A 221 12.08 15.24 -12.79
N SER A 222 12.27 15.12 -14.10
CA SER A 222 11.84 13.94 -14.86
C SER A 222 12.67 12.68 -14.56
N ASP A 223 13.87 12.85 -13.99
CA ASP A 223 14.71 11.73 -13.53
C ASP A 223 14.32 11.20 -12.14
N MET A 224 13.50 11.93 -11.41
CA MET A 224 13.06 11.56 -10.07
C MET A 224 11.92 10.53 -10.12
N ILE A 225 11.75 9.82 -9.02
CA ILE A 225 10.50 9.08 -8.76
C ILE A 225 9.53 10.05 -8.11
N LEU A 226 8.37 10.21 -8.75
CA LEU A 226 7.34 11.13 -8.29
C LEU A 226 6.15 10.33 -7.74
N ALA A 227 5.71 10.63 -6.52
CA ALA A 227 4.49 10.08 -5.97
C ALA A 227 3.27 10.76 -6.61
N VAL A 228 2.26 9.98 -6.94
CA VAL A 228 0.99 10.45 -7.47
C VAL A 228 0.03 10.64 -6.32
N GLU A 229 -0.05 11.87 -5.82
CA GLU A 229 -0.93 12.26 -4.72
C GLU A 229 -2.19 12.93 -5.27
N VAL A 230 -3.35 12.30 -5.08
CA VAL A 230 -4.63 12.85 -5.53
C VAL A 230 -5.11 13.87 -4.50
N THR A 231 -5.35 15.09 -4.96
CA THR A 231 -5.83 16.18 -4.09
C THR A 231 -7.33 16.07 -3.85
N THR A 232 -7.75 16.28 -2.62
CA THR A 232 -9.16 16.20 -2.17
C THR A 232 -10.06 17.29 -2.76
N ASN A 233 -9.50 18.26 -3.49
CA ASN A 233 -10.24 19.40 -4.06
C ASN A 233 -10.96 19.07 -5.38
N ASN A 234 -10.84 17.85 -5.90
CA ASN A 234 -11.63 17.45 -7.05
C ASN A 234 -13.03 17.04 -6.62
N ALA A 235 -14.02 17.57 -7.33
CA ALA A 235 -15.45 17.34 -7.16
C ALA A 235 -15.87 15.87 -7.44
N LEU A 236 -14.95 14.94 -7.46
CA LEU A 236 -15.22 13.51 -7.64
C LEU A 236 -15.72 12.91 -6.33
N ALA A 237 -16.90 12.29 -6.39
CA ALA A 237 -17.54 11.65 -5.24
C ALA A 237 -16.64 10.58 -4.58
N GLY A 238 -15.63 10.05 -5.30
CA GLY A 238 -14.68 9.06 -4.83
C GLY A 238 -13.47 9.63 -4.08
N ALA A 239 -13.01 10.85 -4.39
CA ALA A 239 -11.80 11.41 -3.77
C ALA A 239 -11.92 11.58 -2.25
N ALA A 240 -13.12 11.89 -1.75
CA ALA A 240 -13.41 11.93 -0.32
C ALA A 240 -13.26 10.55 0.38
N THR A 241 -13.45 9.47 -0.37
CA THR A 241 -13.36 8.10 0.17
C THR A 241 -11.92 7.69 0.46
N TYR A 242 -10.97 8.09 -0.40
CA TYR A 242 -9.55 7.73 -0.22
C TYR A 242 -8.89 8.45 0.95
N ALA A 243 -9.33 9.67 1.25
CA ALA A 243 -8.89 10.38 2.46
C ALA A 243 -9.31 9.65 3.75
N GLN A 244 -10.29 8.75 3.67
CA GLN A 244 -10.77 7.95 4.80
C GLN A 244 -10.06 6.58 4.92
N GLU A 245 -9.29 6.17 3.90
CA GLU A 245 -8.50 4.96 3.97
C GLU A 245 -7.28 5.13 4.90
N PRO A 246 -6.75 4.02 5.48
CA PRO A 246 -5.48 4.06 6.20
C PRO A 246 -4.35 4.52 5.28
N LEU A 247 -3.37 5.22 5.81
CA LEU A 247 -2.22 5.62 5.01
C LEU A 247 -1.28 4.43 4.80
N GLY A 248 -1.32 3.82 3.62
CA GLY A 248 -0.50 2.66 3.28
C GLY A 248 0.98 3.00 3.06
N ILE A 249 1.74 2.00 2.58
CA ILE A 249 3.18 2.14 2.31
C ILE A 249 3.44 3.31 1.34
N TYR A 250 2.71 3.35 0.22
CA TYR A 250 2.91 4.41 -0.79
C TYR A 250 2.60 5.80 -0.22
N GLY A 251 1.58 5.91 0.64
CA GLY A 251 1.23 7.16 1.29
C GLY A 251 2.27 7.61 2.32
N ASN A 252 2.70 6.70 3.18
CA ASN A 252 3.72 7.01 4.19
C ASN A 252 5.07 7.40 3.58
N LEU A 253 5.41 6.89 2.38
CA LEU A 253 6.68 7.17 1.72
C LEU A 253 6.59 8.30 0.69
N GLY A 254 5.40 8.60 0.14
CA GLY A 254 5.23 9.50 -1.01
C GLY A 254 4.38 10.75 -0.78
N SER A 255 3.59 10.87 0.29
CA SER A 255 2.75 12.06 0.50
C SER A 255 3.57 13.31 0.81
N SER A 256 3.11 14.46 0.39
CA SER A 256 3.71 15.76 0.71
C SER A 256 3.55 16.12 2.19
N VAL A 257 2.42 15.74 2.77
CA VAL A 257 2.09 15.93 4.19
C VAL A 257 1.78 14.56 4.80
N MET A 258 2.53 14.18 5.83
CA MET A 258 2.34 12.93 6.55
C MET A 258 1.83 13.23 7.97
N PHE A 259 0.58 12.82 8.27
CA PHE A 259 -0.04 13.00 9.59
C PHE A 259 0.14 14.43 10.16
N ASP A 260 -0.26 15.44 9.39
CA ASP A 260 -0.15 16.87 9.67
C ASP A 260 1.28 17.45 9.68
N VAL A 261 2.30 16.66 9.36
CA VAL A 261 3.68 17.14 9.27
C VAL A 261 4.10 17.30 7.80
N ASN A 262 4.52 18.50 7.43
CA ASN A 262 5.07 18.77 6.10
C ASN A 262 6.47 18.15 5.97
N ARG A 263 6.64 17.27 4.99
CA ARG A 263 7.91 16.55 4.76
C ARG A 263 9.01 17.45 4.22
N LEU A 264 8.67 18.45 3.39
CA LEU A 264 9.64 19.40 2.88
C LEU A 264 10.34 20.20 4.01
N ALA A 265 9.59 20.53 5.06
CA ALA A 265 10.14 21.20 6.24
C ALA A 265 10.94 20.26 7.17
N ASN A 266 10.77 18.95 7.01
CA ASN A 266 11.38 17.93 7.85
C ASN A 266 12.07 16.84 6.99
N PRO A 267 13.29 17.07 6.52
CA PRO A 267 14.01 16.16 5.61
C PRO A 267 14.17 14.72 6.15
N VAL A 268 14.15 14.54 7.47
CA VAL A 268 14.20 13.21 8.13
C VAL A 268 13.00 12.34 7.75
N LEU A 269 11.90 12.94 7.33
CA LEU A 269 10.70 12.23 6.84
C LEU A 269 10.75 11.96 5.33
N ALA A 270 11.81 12.34 4.62
CA ALA A 270 11.99 11.99 3.23
C ALA A 270 12.33 10.49 3.10
N SER A 271 11.85 9.85 2.06
CA SER A 271 12.21 8.46 1.72
C SER A 271 13.24 8.44 0.59
N ASN A 272 13.83 7.27 0.31
CA ASN A 272 14.84 7.14 -0.72
C ASN A 272 14.23 6.53 -1.99
N GLY A 273 14.31 7.22 -3.11
CA GLY A 273 13.78 6.79 -4.40
C GLY A 273 14.85 6.53 -5.43
N PHE A 274 14.79 5.37 -6.09
CA PHE A 274 15.77 4.94 -7.09
C PHE A 274 15.10 4.48 -8.36
N LYS A 275 15.59 4.98 -9.50
CA LYS A 275 15.13 4.63 -10.83
C LYS A 275 16.24 3.89 -11.57
N PRO A 276 16.01 2.64 -12.01
CA PRO A 276 16.95 1.96 -12.88
C PRO A 276 16.98 2.67 -14.24
N GLY A 277 18.15 3.13 -14.68
CA GLY A 277 18.33 3.79 -15.97
C GLY A 277 17.68 5.18 -16.07
N ALA A 278 18.45 6.21 -15.77
CA ALA A 278 17.99 7.61 -15.70
C ALA A 278 17.33 8.12 -17.00
N ALA A 279 17.78 7.67 -18.18
CA ALA A 279 17.34 8.22 -19.46
C ALA A 279 16.07 7.59 -20.05
N VAL A 280 15.59 6.47 -19.49
CA VAL A 280 14.48 5.69 -20.04
C VAL A 280 13.28 5.65 -19.12
N LEU A 281 12.11 5.42 -19.71
CA LEU A 281 10.86 5.28 -18.95
C LEU A 281 10.91 4.10 -17.99
N ARG A 282 11.47 2.97 -18.46
CA ARG A 282 11.70 1.74 -17.72
C ARG A 282 13.02 1.13 -18.14
N ALA A 283 13.72 0.50 -17.22
CA ALA A 283 14.93 -0.26 -17.48
C ALA A 283 14.82 -1.67 -16.90
N ALA A 284 15.65 -2.57 -17.38
CA ALA A 284 15.79 -3.89 -16.78
C ALA A 284 16.27 -3.75 -15.33
N LEU A 285 15.83 -4.68 -14.49
CA LEU A 285 16.33 -4.75 -13.13
C LEU A 285 17.83 -5.08 -13.13
N ASP A 286 18.59 -4.35 -12.33
CA ASP A 286 20.01 -4.58 -12.10
C ASP A 286 20.27 -4.77 -10.59
N LEU A 287 21.22 -5.63 -10.23
CA LEU A 287 21.65 -5.85 -8.85
C LEU A 287 22.29 -4.61 -8.26
N ASP A 288 22.99 -3.82 -9.08
CA ASP A 288 23.64 -2.58 -8.68
C ASP A 288 22.64 -1.54 -8.13
N VAL A 289 21.45 -1.45 -8.75
CA VAL A 289 20.39 -0.54 -8.29
C VAL A 289 19.85 -0.98 -6.93
N ILE A 290 19.71 -2.29 -6.71
CA ILE A 290 19.27 -2.81 -5.41
C ILE A 290 20.31 -2.52 -4.33
N GLN A 291 21.59 -2.75 -4.65
CA GLN A 291 22.69 -2.48 -3.71
C GLN A 291 22.78 -0.98 -3.41
N THR A 292 22.72 -0.13 -4.43
CA THR A 292 22.71 1.33 -4.24
C THR A 292 21.56 1.79 -3.36
N ALA A 293 20.38 1.20 -3.50
CA ALA A 293 19.23 1.53 -2.65
C ALA A 293 19.47 1.13 -1.19
N ILE A 294 20.04 -0.05 -0.94
CA ILE A 294 20.37 -0.52 0.42
C ILE A 294 21.44 0.38 1.05
N ASP A 295 22.52 0.66 0.33
CA ASP A 295 23.65 1.47 0.82
C ASP A 295 23.21 2.92 1.11
N SER A 296 22.36 3.48 0.27
CA SER A 296 21.79 4.81 0.49
C SER A 296 20.88 4.89 1.72
N VAL A 297 20.11 3.84 2.00
CA VAL A 297 19.33 3.76 3.24
C VAL A 297 20.25 3.70 4.45
N LEU A 298 21.29 2.89 4.39
CA LEU A 298 22.29 2.79 5.45
C LEU A 298 23.00 4.14 5.69
N GLU A 299 23.39 4.85 4.62
CA GLU A 299 24.00 6.17 4.71
C GLU A 299 23.02 7.22 5.29
N ALA A 300 21.78 7.25 4.82
CA ALA A 300 20.79 8.25 5.22
C ALA A 300 20.25 8.04 6.64
N SER A 301 20.15 6.79 7.09
CA SER A 301 19.48 6.44 8.33
C SER A 301 20.33 5.68 9.34
N GLY A 302 21.41 5.02 8.92
CA GLY A 302 22.16 4.09 9.74
C GLY A 302 21.42 2.79 10.05
N GLU A 303 20.38 2.46 9.27
CA GLU A 303 19.50 1.33 9.50
C GLU A 303 19.58 0.32 8.37
N ASP A 304 19.45 -0.96 8.72
CA ASP A 304 19.42 -2.05 7.76
C ASP A 304 18.00 -2.30 7.23
N ILE A 305 17.91 -2.77 6.00
CA ILE A 305 16.67 -3.24 5.39
C ILE A 305 16.39 -4.68 5.86
N ASP A 306 15.16 -4.95 6.30
CA ASP A 306 14.72 -6.27 6.77
C ASP A 306 14.04 -7.07 5.68
N VAL A 307 13.30 -6.41 4.78
CA VAL A 307 12.49 -7.08 3.77
C VAL A 307 12.38 -6.25 2.49
N ILE A 308 12.34 -6.94 1.36
CA ILE A 308 12.07 -6.37 0.04
C ILE A 308 10.73 -6.92 -0.45
N PHE A 309 9.75 -6.04 -0.67
CA PHE A 309 8.49 -6.40 -1.32
C PHE A 309 8.54 -6.13 -2.81
N MET A 310 8.09 -7.10 -3.59
CA MET A 310 7.95 -6.97 -5.03
C MET A 310 6.71 -7.73 -5.55
N ASN A 311 6.28 -7.39 -6.75
CA ASN A 311 5.23 -8.16 -7.42
C ASN A 311 5.77 -9.51 -7.91
N PRO A 312 4.95 -10.58 -8.01
CA PRO A 312 5.37 -11.88 -8.53
C PRO A 312 6.06 -11.82 -9.91
N LEU A 313 5.69 -10.87 -10.77
CA LEU A 313 6.35 -10.68 -12.07
C LEU A 313 7.78 -10.12 -11.92
N GLN A 314 8.00 -9.17 -11.00
CA GLN A 314 9.34 -8.68 -10.69
C GLN A 314 10.21 -9.77 -10.05
N ARG A 315 9.59 -10.66 -9.26
CA ARG A 315 10.29 -11.83 -8.72
C ARG A 315 10.82 -12.72 -9.85
N GLN A 316 10.03 -12.92 -10.91
CA GLN A 316 10.47 -13.67 -12.09
C GLN A 316 11.67 -13.00 -12.77
N SER A 317 11.62 -11.68 -12.97
CA SER A 317 12.74 -10.90 -13.53
C SER A 317 14.00 -11.00 -12.68
N TYR A 318 13.86 -10.93 -11.35
CA TYR A 318 14.97 -11.12 -10.41
C TYR A 318 15.57 -12.53 -10.50
N THR A 319 14.72 -13.57 -10.56
CA THR A 319 15.19 -14.96 -10.72
C THR A 319 15.94 -15.16 -12.05
N ALA A 320 15.45 -14.55 -13.13
CA ALA A 320 16.12 -14.59 -14.43
C ALA A 320 17.49 -13.89 -14.37
N LEU A 321 17.61 -12.79 -13.67
CA LEU A 321 18.88 -12.07 -13.46
C LEU A 321 19.89 -12.92 -12.68
N LEU A 322 19.46 -13.58 -11.61
CA LEU A 322 20.31 -14.49 -10.84
C LEU A 322 20.79 -15.69 -11.68
N THR A 323 19.90 -16.26 -12.48
CA THR A 323 20.25 -17.38 -13.39
C THR A 323 21.24 -16.94 -14.45
N ALA A 324 21.06 -15.75 -15.02
CA ALA A 324 21.99 -15.20 -16.04
C ALA A 324 23.39 -14.95 -15.48
N ASN A 325 23.49 -14.58 -14.20
CA ASN A 325 24.78 -14.35 -13.52
C ASN A 325 25.38 -15.62 -12.89
N MET A 326 24.83 -16.79 -13.21
CA MET A 326 25.29 -18.11 -12.65
C MET A 326 25.36 -18.11 -11.10
N GLN A 327 24.56 -17.33 -10.43
CA GLN A 327 24.50 -17.33 -8.97
C GLN A 327 23.70 -18.53 -8.50
N THR A 328 24.32 -19.38 -7.71
CA THR A 328 23.65 -20.54 -7.09
C THR A 328 22.85 -20.05 -5.89
N ILE A 329 21.53 -20.19 -5.95
CA ILE A 329 20.67 -19.91 -4.80
C ILE A 329 20.77 -21.13 -3.88
N THR A 330 21.51 -21.00 -2.78
CA THR A 330 21.58 -22.04 -1.74
C THR A 330 20.50 -21.75 -0.72
N ASP A 331 19.49 -22.60 -0.66
CA ASP A 331 18.48 -22.52 0.39
C ASP A 331 19.11 -22.94 1.74
N LYS A 332 18.88 -22.16 2.79
CA LYS A 332 19.32 -22.44 4.17
C LYS A 332 18.81 -23.80 4.69
N ALA A 333 17.83 -24.40 4.04
CA ALA A 333 17.20 -25.65 4.46
C ALA A 333 17.85 -26.94 3.92
N GLY A 334 18.85 -26.84 3.04
CA GLY A 334 19.60 -28.03 2.56
C GLY A 334 18.74 -29.08 1.83
N ARG A 335 17.53 -28.76 1.42
CA ARG A 335 16.66 -29.64 0.65
C ARG A 335 16.64 -29.19 -0.80
N GLY A 336 17.10 -30.06 -1.66
CA GLY A 336 17.00 -29.91 -3.11
C GLY A 336 15.57 -30.06 -3.62
N ASP A 337 14.66 -29.21 -3.14
CA ASP A 337 13.36 -29.04 -3.77
C ASP A 337 13.55 -28.08 -4.95
N GLY A 338 13.19 -28.52 -6.14
CA GLY A 338 13.31 -27.76 -7.38
C GLY A 338 12.37 -26.55 -7.48
N GLY A 339 11.96 -25.98 -6.34
CA GLY A 339 11.19 -24.77 -6.20
C GLY A 339 11.94 -23.75 -5.34
N PHE A 340 12.08 -22.52 -5.85
CA PHE A 340 12.66 -21.40 -5.10
C PHE A 340 11.69 -20.96 -4.00
N THR A 341 11.85 -21.47 -2.80
CA THR A 341 10.97 -21.14 -1.64
C THR A 341 11.43 -19.92 -0.86
N GLY A 342 12.70 -19.51 -0.97
CA GLY A 342 13.25 -18.34 -0.30
C GLY A 342 14.21 -17.58 -1.21
N LEU A 343 13.82 -16.44 -1.72
CA LEU A 343 14.72 -15.51 -2.39
C LEU A 343 15.26 -14.52 -1.37
N SER A 344 16.56 -14.26 -1.42
CA SER A 344 17.21 -13.25 -0.59
C SER A 344 18.26 -12.50 -1.39
N TYR A 345 18.54 -11.25 -1.00
CA TYR A 345 19.62 -10.43 -1.50
C TYR A 345 20.43 -9.89 -0.34
N GLY A 346 21.73 -10.16 -0.28
CA GLY A 346 22.58 -9.70 0.80
C GLY A 346 22.14 -10.14 2.22
N GLY A 347 21.35 -11.21 2.34
CA GLY A 347 20.76 -11.66 3.60
C GLY A 347 19.38 -11.06 3.89
N VAL A 348 18.89 -10.15 3.07
CA VAL A 348 17.55 -9.55 3.17
C VAL A 348 16.51 -10.45 2.49
N ASP A 349 15.42 -10.75 3.19
CA ASP A 349 14.33 -11.57 2.64
C ASP A 349 13.57 -10.86 1.54
N ILE A 350 13.36 -11.54 0.41
CA ILE A 350 12.52 -11.04 -0.68
C ILE A 350 11.14 -11.71 -0.59
N ARG A 351 10.10 -10.90 -0.45
CA ARG A 351 8.72 -11.33 -0.38
C ARG A 351 7.95 -10.83 -1.61
N SER A 352 7.22 -11.74 -2.24
CA SER A 352 6.33 -11.34 -3.33
C SER A 352 4.92 -11.14 -2.81
N SER A 353 4.30 -10.02 -3.15
CA SER A 353 2.91 -9.75 -2.86
C SER A 353 2.20 -9.24 -4.11
N ARG A 354 1.00 -9.76 -4.36
CA ARG A 354 0.14 -9.32 -5.46
C ARG A 354 -0.35 -7.89 -5.25
N ALA A 355 -0.51 -7.46 -3.99
CA ALA A 355 -0.90 -6.10 -3.64
C ALA A 355 0.22 -5.08 -3.89
N CYS A 356 1.49 -5.52 -3.94
CA CYS A 356 2.58 -4.68 -4.42
C CYS A 356 2.41 -4.39 -5.91
N GLY A 357 2.51 -3.14 -6.32
CA GLY A 357 2.39 -2.72 -7.71
C GLY A 357 3.41 -3.40 -8.62
N ARG A 358 3.12 -3.46 -9.91
CA ARG A 358 4.09 -3.93 -10.92
C ARG A 358 5.03 -2.81 -11.30
N GLY A 359 6.27 -3.15 -11.68
CA GLY A 359 7.26 -2.20 -12.19
C GLY A 359 8.10 -1.53 -11.12
N GLY A 360 8.11 -2.08 -9.90
CA GLY A 360 8.94 -1.57 -8.82
C GLY A 360 9.07 -2.52 -7.65
N MET A 361 9.81 -2.07 -6.64
CA MET A 361 10.07 -2.75 -5.38
C MET A 361 10.03 -1.75 -4.23
N VAL A 362 9.68 -2.24 -3.04
CA VAL A 362 9.77 -1.46 -1.80
C VAL A 362 10.71 -2.19 -0.85
N LEU A 363 11.74 -1.49 -0.41
CA LEU A 363 12.73 -1.98 0.55
C LEU A 363 12.39 -1.37 1.91
N MET A 364 12.18 -2.22 2.92
CA MET A 364 11.61 -1.79 4.19
C MET A 364 12.41 -2.26 5.39
N SER A 365 12.57 -1.37 6.35
CA SER A 365 12.97 -1.69 7.72
C SER A 365 11.71 -1.77 8.58
N MET A 366 11.28 -2.98 8.91
CA MET A 366 9.98 -3.25 9.56
C MET A 366 9.89 -2.69 10.98
N LYS A 367 11.01 -2.50 11.67
CA LYS A 367 11.02 -1.96 13.04
C LYS A 367 10.46 -0.53 13.15
N HIS A 368 10.44 0.21 12.05
CA HIS A 368 9.92 1.57 12.00
C HIS A 368 8.45 1.65 11.57
N TRP A 369 7.85 0.52 11.24
CA TRP A 369 6.44 0.45 10.89
C TRP A 369 5.60 0.06 12.09
N LYS A 370 4.42 0.67 12.18
CA LYS A 370 3.44 0.39 13.24
C LYS A 370 2.06 0.24 12.62
N LEU A 371 1.39 -0.85 12.95
CA LEU A 371 -0.05 -1.00 12.74
C LEU A 371 -0.76 -0.50 14.01
N LEU A 372 -1.28 0.70 13.94
CA LEU A 372 -1.99 1.34 15.02
C LEU A 372 -3.44 0.87 15.00
N GLN A 373 -3.91 0.31 16.11
CA GLN A 373 -5.25 -0.27 16.22
C GLN A 373 -5.96 0.30 17.45
N LEU A 374 -7.14 0.90 17.21
CA LEU A 374 -7.99 1.44 18.28
C LEU A 374 -8.86 0.35 18.88
N ASP A 375 -9.40 -0.56 18.04
CA ASP A 375 -10.22 -1.68 18.44
C ASP A 375 -9.88 -2.91 17.62
N LYS A 376 -10.01 -4.10 18.21
CA LYS A 376 -9.82 -5.34 17.47
C LYS A 376 -10.90 -5.48 16.43
N GLY A 377 -10.52 -5.82 15.20
CA GLY A 377 -11.49 -6.13 14.15
C GLY A 377 -12.41 -7.28 14.57
N GLY A 378 -13.69 -7.13 14.31
CA GLY A 378 -14.69 -8.14 14.64
C GLY A 378 -16.08 -7.74 14.21
N PHE A 379 -16.99 -8.71 14.28
CA PHE A 379 -18.41 -8.41 14.07
C PHE A 379 -18.93 -7.54 15.21
N ALA A 380 -19.66 -6.49 14.85
CA ALA A 380 -20.21 -5.57 15.84
C ALA A 380 -21.36 -6.25 16.58
N ASP A 381 -21.27 -6.24 17.89
CA ASP A 381 -22.33 -6.66 18.80
C ASP A 381 -22.65 -5.48 19.71
N PHE A 382 -23.77 -4.81 19.46
CA PHE A 382 -24.19 -3.69 20.30
C PHE A 382 -25.29 -4.06 21.30
N ASP A 383 -26.10 -5.07 20.96
CA ASP A 383 -27.30 -5.43 21.71
C ASP A 383 -27.28 -6.89 22.22
N GLY A 384 -26.11 -7.52 22.26
CA GLY A 384 -25.97 -8.95 22.57
C GLY A 384 -26.32 -9.87 21.39
N SER A 385 -26.46 -9.31 20.17
CA SER A 385 -26.69 -10.05 18.93
C SER A 385 -25.80 -9.51 17.81
N ALA A 386 -25.14 -10.41 17.10
CA ALA A 386 -24.37 -10.07 15.91
C ALA A 386 -25.24 -9.62 14.72
N LEU A 387 -26.56 -9.89 14.77
CA LEU A 387 -27.52 -9.51 13.75
C LEU A 387 -28.51 -8.49 14.29
N SER A 388 -28.58 -7.33 13.64
CA SER A 388 -29.55 -6.28 13.92
C SER A 388 -30.66 -6.29 12.85
N ARG A 389 -31.87 -5.87 13.21
CA ARG A 389 -32.96 -5.73 12.26
C ARG A 389 -32.75 -4.48 11.39
N VAL A 390 -32.92 -4.63 10.08
CA VAL A 390 -32.91 -3.50 9.14
C VAL A 390 -34.21 -2.72 9.26
N ALA A 391 -34.12 -1.39 9.40
CA ALA A 391 -35.29 -0.54 9.43
C ALA A 391 -36.04 -0.58 8.09
N ASN A 392 -37.36 -0.72 8.13
CA ASN A 392 -38.28 -0.70 6.97
C ASN A 392 -38.14 -1.88 5.99
N THR A 393 -37.38 -2.93 6.31
CA THR A 393 -37.24 -4.13 5.50
C THR A 393 -37.34 -5.38 6.38
N ASP A 394 -37.89 -6.47 5.82
CA ASP A 394 -37.87 -7.78 6.49
C ASP A 394 -36.52 -8.46 6.24
N ALA A 395 -35.49 -7.92 6.90
CA ALA A 395 -34.13 -8.43 6.78
C ALA A 395 -33.36 -8.19 8.09
N ALA A 396 -32.39 -9.05 8.34
CA ALA A 396 -31.39 -8.86 9.39
C ALA A 396 -30.03 -8.53 8.77
N GLU A 397 -29.28 -7.67 9.41
CA GLU A 397 -27.94 -7.28 8.99
C GLU A 397 -26.91 -7.47 10.09
N GLY A 398 -25.73 -7.85 9.68
CA GLY A 398 -24.56 -7.84 10.54
C GLY A 398 -23.44 -7.06 9.87
N TYR A 399 -22.58 -6.45 10.65
CA TYR A 399 -21.45 -5.75 10.09
C TYR A 399 -20.19 -5.99 10.89
N TYR A 400 -19.10 -6.11 10.11
CA TYR A 400 -17.75 -6.17 10.61
C TYR A 400 -17.20 -4.75 10.72
N ARG A 401 -16.49 -4.46 11.81
CA ARG A 401 -15.82 -3.17 12.01
C ARG A 401 -14.37 -3.37 12.42
N HIS A 402 -13.50 -2.50 11.92
CA HIS A 402 -12.11 -2.43 12.34
C HIS A 402 -11.64 -0.98 12.27
N TYR A 403 -11.04 -0.50 13.34
CA TYR A 403 -10.51 0.86 13.44
C TYR A 403 -8.99 0.78 13.56
N TYR A 404 -8.30 1.14 12.49
CA TYR A 404 -6.84 1.05 12.44
C TYR A 404 -6.24 2.14 11.53
N ASN A 405 -4.93 2.31 11.61
CA ASN A 405 -4.14 3.06 10.65
C ASN A 405 -2.72 2.50 10.64
N THR A 406 -1.96 2.76 9.58
CA THR A 406 -0.55 2.39 9.50
C THR A 406 0.31 3.64 9.51
N ALA A 407 1.42 3.60 10.21
CA ALA A 407 2.35 4.71 10.28
C ALA A 407 3.80 4.24 10.21
N CYS A 408 4.59 4.95 9.42
CA CYS A 408 6.04 4.82 9.38
C CYS A 408 6.65 5.93 10.24
N THR A 409 7.44 5.56 11.23
CA THR A 409 8.10 6.55 12.10
C THR A 409 9.39 7.09 11.50
N ARG A 410 9.97 6.39 10.53
CA ARG A 410 11.26 6.73 9.94
C ARG A 410 11.29 6.42 8.43
N PRO A 411 10.68 7.28 7.59
CA PRO A 411 10.63 7.08 6.14
C PRO A 411 12.02 7.07 5.47
N ASN A 412 13.02 7.77 6.00
CA ASN A 412 14.39 7.76 5.48
C ASN A 412 15.12 6.41 5.66
N ALA A 413 14.59 5.51 6.50
CA ALA A 413 15.05 4.12 6.60
C ALA A 413 14.36 3.19 5.60
N GLN A 414 13.66 3.72 4.63
CA GLN A 414 12.92 3.00 3.60
C GLN A 414 13.40 3.43 2.22
N ALA A 415 13.27 2.53 1.24
CA ALA A 415 13.57 2.88 -0.15
C ALA A 415 12.50 2.34 -1.11
N VAL A 416 12.36 3.01 -2.24
CA VAL A 416 11.48 2.60 -3.33
C VAL A 416 12.29 2.58 -4.62
N ILE A 417 12.21 1.47 -5.35
CA ILE A 417 12.72 1.37 -6.72
C ILE A 417 11.52 1.32 -7.64
N ALA A 418 11.42 2.26 -8.60
CA ALA A 418 10.33 2.30 -9.58
C ALA A 418 10.88 2.48 -11.00
N GLY A 419 10.09 2.08 -12.01
CA GLY A 419 10.52 2.12 -13.40
C GLY A 419 11.26 0.87 -13.86
N ILE A 420 10.98 -0.28 -13.23
CA ILE A 420 11.51 -1.57 -13.65
C ILE A 420 10.66 -2.10 -14.82
N SER A 421 11.33 -2.52 -15.91
CA SER A 421 10.68 -3.26 -16.99
C SER A 421 10.28 -4.66 -16.54
N ILE A 422 9.19 -5.16 -17.09
CA ILE A 422 8.68 -6.52 -16.85
C ILE A 422 9.13 -7.41 -17.99
#